data_fe5a25d9cca9e04bcfbbdf69ef94a501
#
_entry.id   fe5a25d9cca9e04bcfbbdf69ef94a501
#
_cell.length_a   1.000
_cell.length_b   1.000
_cell.length_c   1.000
_cell.angle_alpha   90.00
_cell.angle_beta   90.00
_cell.angle_gamma   90.00
#
_symmetry.space_group_name_H-M   'P 1'
#
loop_
_entity.id
_entity.type
_entity.pdbx_description
1 polymer ?
#
loop_
_entity_poly.entity_id
_entity_poly.type
_entity_poly.pdbx_seq_one_letter_code
_entity_poly.pdbx_strand_id
1 'polypeptide(L)'
;MARMILIALGSSGDVHPVLGIAEELARRNHEVIVLTNPRFESLVRRLGFEFRPLGTSAEFDAVADDPDVWHRVRGVRLLLQWAIVHTLRPIYEILRELYIPDQTVVAAPLTAFGARIAQESFGIPLATLHLQPVVFR
;
A
#
# COMPACT_ATOMS: atom_id res chain seq x y z
N MET A 1 -2.55 20.69 -8.34
CA MET A 1 -2.20 19.91 -7.14
C MET A 1 -3.23 18.80 -6.96
N ALA A 2 -2.79 17.58 -6.83
CA ALA A 2 -3.66 16.43 -6.56
C ALA A 2 -3.31 15.80 -5.20
N ARG A 3 -4.27 15.09 -4.60
CA ARG A 3 -4.04 14.22 -3.45
C ARG A 3 -3.58 12.86 -3.96
N MET A 4 -2.38 12.48 -3.60
CA MET A 4 -1.75 11.22 -4.00
C MET A 4 -1.74 10.27 -2.82
N ILE A 5 -2.49 9.18 -2.91
CA ILE A 5 -2.52 8.15 -1.89
C ILE A 5 -1.65 6.99 -2.35
N LEU A 6 -0.56 6.74 -1.65
CA LEU A 6 0.39 5.68 -1.97
C LEU A 6 0.24 4.53 -0.98
N ILE A 7 0.06 3.33 -1.50
CA ILE A 7 -0.08 2.12 -0.69
C ILE A 7 1.15 1.25 -0.88
N ALA A 8 1.78 0.87 0.23
CA ALA A 8 2.91 -0.05 0.25
C ALA A 8 2.61 -1.22 1.19
N LEU A 9 2.61 -2.42 0.64
CA LEU A 9 2.38 -3.67 1.37
C LEU A 9 3.63 -4.52 1.31
N GLY A 10 4.16 -4.91 2.48
CA GLY A 10 5.28 -5.82 2.58
C GLY A 10 6.45 -5.27 3.40
N SER A 11 7.64 -5.66 2.99
CA SER A 11 8.90 -5.34 3.67
C SER A 11 9.51 -4.01 3.22
N SER A 12 10.70 -3.70 3.73
CA SER A 12 11.47 -2.52 3.31
C SER A 12 11.69 -2.42 1.80
N GLY A 13 11.84 -3.57 1.12
CA GLY A 13 11.98 -3.64 -0.34
C GLY A 13 10.74 -3.17 -1.11
N ASP A 14 9.57 -3.25 -0.49
CA ASP A 14 8.30 -2.79 -1.06
C ASP A 14 8.02 -1.33 -0.68
N VAL A 15 8.40 -0.93 0.53
CA VAL A 15 8.08 0.39 1.08
C VAL A 15 9.02 1.48 0.57
N HIS A 16 10.33 1.24 0.56
CA HIS A 16 11.31 2.26 0.18
C HIS A 16 11.12 2.80 -1.25
N PRO A 17 10.86 1.97 -2.29
CA PRO A 17 10.57 2.49 -3.63
C PRO A 17 9.32 3.38 -3.68
N VAL A 18 8.29 3.03 -2.91
CA VAL A 18 7.07 3.83 -2.82
C VAL A 18 7.34 5.19 -2.15
N LEU A 19 8.21 5.22 -1.13
CA LEU A 19 8.62 6.47 -0.50
C LEU A 19 9.43 7.35 -1.45
N GLY A 20 10.26 6.77 -2.32
CA GLY A 20 10.94 7.53 -3.38
C GLY A 20 9.97 8.18 -4.36
N ILE A 21 8.89 7.49 -4.72
CA ILE A 21 7.80 8.08 -5.52
C ILE A 21 7.10 9.19 -4.74
N ALA A 22 6.85 8.98 -3.44
CA ALA A 22 6.24 9.98 -2.57
C ALA A 22 7.03 11.29 -2.54
N GLU A 23 8.36 11.20 -2.40
CA GLU A 23 9.25 12.37 -2.40
C GLU A 23 9.18 13.14 -3.72
N GLU A 24 9.18 12.44 -4.85
CA GLU A 24 9.07 13.08 -6.18
C GLU A 24 7.71 13.76 -6.38
N LEU A 25 6.61 13.13 -5.94
CA LEU A 25 5.29 13.72 -6.01
C LEU A 25 5.15 14.96 -5.11
N ALA A 26 5.69 14.90 -3.90
CA ALA A 26 5.71 16.04 -2.99
C ALA A 26 6.55 17.21 -3.57
N ARG A 27 7.67 16.91 -4.22
CA ARG A 27 8.49 17.90 -4.91
C ARG A 27 7.76 18.59 -6.06
N ARG A 28 6.75 17.92 -6.63
CA ARG A 28 5.83 18.47 -7.65
C ARG A 28 4.61 19.15 -7.04
N ASN A 29 4.62 19.44 -5.75
CA ASN A 29 3.54 20.10 -5.01
C ASN A 29 2.23 19.30 -4.93
N HIS A 30 2.29 17.98 -4.95
CA HIS A 30 1.14 17.15 -4.62
C HIS A 30 1.05 16.90 -3.13
N GLU A 31 -0.17 16.78 -2.62
CA GLU A 31 -0.42 16.26 -1.25
C GLU A 31 -0.19 14.75 -1.27
N VAL A 32 0.65 14.24 -0.38
CA VAL A 32 1.00 12.82 -0.33
C VAL A 32 0.58 12.20 0.99
N ILE A 33 -0.18 11.11 0.90
CA ILE A 33 -0.60 10.27 2.03
C ILE A 33 -0.06 8.87 1.78
N VAL A 34 0.61 8.29 2.77
CA VAL A 34 1.19 6.94 2.67
C VAL A 34 0.44 5.97 3.59
N LEU A 35 -0.08 4.90 3.01
CA LEU A 35 -0.70 3.78 3.70
C LEU A 35 0.29 2.61 3.74
N THR A 36 0.73 2.23 4.90
CA THR A 36 1.65 1.10 5.07
C THR A 36 1.62 0.55 6.50
N ASN A 37 2.43 -0.46 6.77
CA ASN A 37 2.55 -1.07 8.09
C ASN A 37 3.05 -0.06 9.14
N PRO A 38 2.54 -0.10 10.37
CA PRO A 38 2.99 0.78 11.47
C PRO A 38 4.49 0.78 11.77
N ARG A 39 5.22 -0.27 11.40
CA ARG A 39 6.70 -0.29 11.52
C ARG A 39 7.38 0.86 10.80
N PHE A 40 6.78 1.35 9.73
CA PHE A 40 7.34 2.42 8.89
C PHE A 40 6.80 3.81 9.24
N GLU A 41 5.95 3.94 10.26
CA GLU A 41 5.34 5.21 10.63
C GLU A 41 6.37 6.30 10.90
N SER A 42 7.39 6.02 11.70
CA SER A 42 8.42 6.99 12.03
C SER A 42 9.21 7.45 10.80
N LEU A 43 9.46 6.56 9.86
CA LEU A 43 10.13 6.87 8.60
C LEU A 43 9.25 7.77 7.72
N VAL A 44 7.99 7.41 7.53
CA VAL A 44 7.03 8.17 6.72
C VAL A 44 6.85 9.58 7.26
N ARG A 45 6.66 9.73 8.57
CA ARG A 45 6.48 11.02 9.23
C ARG A 45 7.75 11.89 9.19
N ARG A 46 8.93 11.26 9.32
CA ARG A 46 10.22 11.96 9.21
C ARG A 46 10.45 12.54 7.80
N LEU A 47 9.92 11.89 6.77
CA LEU A 47 9.94 12.40 5.39
C LEU A 47 8.88 13.49 5.14
N GLY A 48 8.03 13.80 6.12
CA GLY A 48 7.02 14.84 6.03
C GLY A 48 5.69 14.44 5.44
N PHE A 49 5.43 13.12 5.29
CA PHE A 49 4.17 12.63 4.73
C PHE A 49 3.13 12.31 5.80
N GLU A 50 1.85 12.46 5.43
CA GLU A 50 0.76 11.91 6.24
C GLU A 50 0.82 10.38 6.21
N PHE A 51 0.71 9.78 7.39
CA PHE A 51 0.74 8.32 7.56
C PHE A 51 -0.64 7.80 7.96
N ARG A 52 -1.06 6.72 7.31
CA ARG A 52 -2.24 5.93 7.70
C ARG A 52 -1.84 4.47 7.89
N PRO A 53 -2.10 3.86 9.04
CA PRO A 53 -1.72 2.48 9.32
C PRO A 53 -2.56 1.47 8.55
N LEU A 54 -1.91 0.43 8.04
CA LEU A 54 -2.54 -0.77 7.51
C LEU A 54 -2.18 -1.95 8.40
N GLY A 55 -3.17 -2.51 9.09
CA GLY A 55 -2.98 -3.59 10.05
C GLY A 55 -2.16 -3.18 11.27
N THR A 56 -1.59 -4.16 11.93
CA THR A 56 -0.70 -3.98 13.08
C THR A 56 0.70 -4.54 12.79
N SER A 57 1.69 -4.09 13.54
CA SER A 57 3.05 -4.66 13.44
C SER A 57 3.07 -6.14 13.81
N ALA A 58 2.26 -6.56 14.79
CA ALA A 58 2.17 -7.96 15.20
C ALA A 58 1.61 -8.88 14.11
N GLU A 59 0.59 -8.43 13.36
CA GLU A 59 0.05 -9.18 12.21
C GLU A 59 1.09 -9.35 11.10
N PHE A 60 1.87 -8.32 10.83
CA PHE A 60 2.94 -8.38 9.85
C PHE A 60 4.06 -9.31 10.30
N ASP A 61 4.49 -9.22 11.57
CA ASP A 61 5.55 -10.04 12.14
C ASP A 61 5.15 -11.53 12.14
N ALA A 62 3.90 -11.83 12.44
CA ALA A 62 3.37 -13.20 12.39
C ALA A 62 3.50 -13.83 11.00
N VAL A 63 3.30 -13.06 9.94
CA VAL A 63 3.49 -13.54 8.56
C VAL A 63 4.97 -13.62 8.19
N ALA A 64 5.76 -12.63 8.56
CA ALA A 64 7.18 -12.58 8.25
C ALA A 64 7.98 -13.70 8.94
N ASP A 65 7.57 -14.10 10.14
CA ASP A 65 8.20 -15.14 10.94
C ASP A 65 7.65 -16.56 10.62
N ASP A 66 6.62 -16.67 9.78
CA ASP A 66 6.07 -17.96 9.38
C ASP A 66 7.08 -18.74 8.52
N PRO A 67 7.44 -19.98 8.88
CA PRO A 67 8.39 -20.80 8.11
C PRO A 67 7.96 -21.00 6.64
N ASP A 68 6.67 -20.99 6.38
CA ASP A 68 6.11 -21.19 5.04
C ASP A 68 6.23 -19.96 4.13
N VAL A 69 6.60 -18.78 4.65
CA VAL A 69 6.73 -17.56 3.83
C VAL A 69 7.71 -17.73 2.68
N TRP A 70 8.76 -18.52 2.87
CA TRP A 70 9.76 -18.83 1.85
C TRP A 70 9.45 -20.06 1.01
N HIS A 71 8.36 -20.76 1.29
CA HIS A 71 7.92 -21.89 0.46
C HIS A 71 7.28 -21.38 -0.82
N ARG A 72 7.71 -21.93 -1.96
CA ARG A 72 7.32 -21.45 -3.29
C ARG A 72 5.80 -21.35 -3.51
N VAL A 73 5.02 -22.28 -3.01
CA VAL A 73 3.55 -22.34 -3.18
C VAL A 73 2.84 -21.86 -1.90
N ARG A 74 3.23 -22.40 -0.74
CA ARG A 74 2.59 -22.05 0.54
C ARG A 74 2.82 -20.59 0.92
N GLY A 75 4.02 -20.05 0.62
CA GLY A 75 4.34 -18.64 0.87
C GLY A 75 3.46 -17.69 0.07
N VAL A 76 3.23 -17.97 -1.21
CA VAL A 76 2.30 -17.16 -2.04
C VAL A 76 0.89 -17.21 -1.46
N ARG A 77 0.41 -18.39 -1.07
CA ARG A 77 -0.91 -18.54 -0.44
C ARG A 77 -1.01 -17.77 0.87
N LEU A 78 0.01 -17.85 1.72
CA LEU A 78 0.08 -17.13 3.00
C LEU A 78 0.01 -15.62 2.79
N LEU A 79 0.82 -15.09 1.88
CA LEU A 79 0.85 -13.66 1.57
C LEU A 79 -0.48 -13.16 0.96
N LEU A 80 -1.09 -13.94 0.08
CA LEU A 80 -2.40 -13.59 -0.47
C LEU A 80 -3.51 -13.62 0.58
N GLN A 81 -3.50 -14.61 1.46
CA GLN A 81 -4.46 -14.67 2.58
C GLN A 81 -4.29 -13.46 3.50
N TRP A 82 -3.05 -13.11 3.85
CA TRP A 82 -2.77 -11.94 4.65
C TRP A 82 -3.25 -10.65 3.98
N ALA A 83 -2.92 -10.46 2.69
CA ALA A 83 -3.35 -9.30 1.93
C ALA A 83 -4.88 -9.16 1.85
N ILE A 84 -5.59 -10.28 1.73
CA ILE A 84 -7.07 -10.26 1.68
C ILE A 84 -7.66 -10.04 3.06
N VAL A 85 -7.25 -10.84 4.06
CA VAL A 85 -7.91 -10.86 5.38
C VAL A 85 -7.61 -9.57 6.17
N HIS A 86 -6.37 -9.09 6.13
CA HIS A 86 -5.93 -8.00 7.01
C HIS A 86 -5.88 -6.63 6.35
N THR A 87 -5.84 -6.54 5.02
CA THR A 87 -5.65 -5.25 4.35
C THR A 87 -6.79 -4.83 3.41
N LEU A 88 -7.58 -5.76 2.89
CA LEU A 88 -8.62 -5.43 1.91
C LEU A 88 -9.62 -4.40 2.45
N ARG A 89 -10.27 -4.71 3.57
CA ARG A 89 -11.27 -3.84 4.15
C ARG A 89 -10.70 -2.52 4.67
N PRO A 90 -9.59 -2.51 5.43
CA PRO A 90 -8.96 -1.26 5.86
C PRO A 90 -8.58 -0.34 4.70
N ILE A 91 -7.99 -0.85 3.64
CA ILE A 91 -7.66 -0.05 2.45
C ILE A 91 -8.94 0.56 1.85
N TYR A 92 -9.97 -0.24 1.63
CA TYR A 92 -11.22 0.24 1.05
C TYR A 92 -11.85 1.36 1.89
N GLU A 93 -11.92 1.17 3.21
CA GLU A 93 -12.52 2.15 4.13
C GLU A 93 -11.73 3.45 4.19
N ILE A 94 -10.40 3.38 4.26
CA ILE A 94 -9.52 4.56 4.24
C ILE A 94 -9.65 5.31 2.91
N LEU A 95 -9.65 4.61 1.78
CA LEU A 95 -9.81 5.25 0.48
C LEU A 95 -11.17 5.92 0.34
N ARG A 96 -12.23 5.30 0.85
CA ARG A 96 -13.57 5.90 0.86
C ARG A 96 -13.63 7.17 1.71
N GLU A 97 -12.92 7.20 2.84
CA GLU A 97 -12.82 8.38 3.71
C GLU A 97 -12.04 9.52 3.04
N LEU A 98 -10.92 9.18 2.40
CA LEU A 98 -10.00 10.17 1.85
C LEU A 98 -10.32 10.65 0.42
N TYR A 99 -11.22 9.95 -0.27
CA TYR A 99 -11.52 10.22 -1.66
C TYR A 99 -12.21 11.58 -1.87
N ILE A 100 -11.62 12.39 -2.71
CA ILE A 100 -12.22 13.63 -3.22
C ILE A 100 -12.27 13.48 -4.74
N PRO A 101 -13.47 13.48 -5.36
CA PRO A 101 -13.61 13.39 -6.81
C PRO A 101 -12.73 14.41 -7.53
N ASP A 102 -12.15 13.99 -8.65
CA ASP A 102 -11.28 14.81 -9.51
C ASP A 102 -9.99 15.34 -8.87
N GLN A 103 -9.74 15.03 -7.59
CA GLN A 103 -8.56 15.48 -6.88
C GLN A 103 -7.69 14.34 -6.33
N THR A 104 -8.24 13.13 -6.21
CA THR A 104 -7.53 12.00 -5.59
C THR A 104 -7.10 10.97 -6.62
N VAL A 105 -5.83 10.56 -6.55
CA VAL A 105 -5.26 9.44 -7.31
C VAL A 105 -4.61 8.47 -6.34
N VAL A 106 -4.78 7.18 -6.57
CA VAL A 106 -4.17 6.10 -5.79
C VAL A 106 -3.09 5.42 -6.61
N ALA A 107 -1.96 5.11 -5.97
CA ALA A 107 -0.96 4.20 -6.52
C ALA A 107 -0.71 3.07 -5.53
N ALA A 108 -0.84 1.84 -6.00
CA ALA A 108 -0.84 0.67 -5.13
C ALA A 108 -0.27 -0.58 -5.80
N PRO A 109 0.28 -1.54 -5.05
CA PRO A 109 0.72 -2.82 -5.60
C PRO A 109 -0.49 -3.66 -6.05
N LEU A 110 -0.22 -4.66 -6.87
CA LEU A 110 -1.24 -5.59 -7.37
C LEU A 110 -2.05 -6.27 -6.26
N THR A 111 -1.41 -6.51 -5.12
CA THR A 111 -2.01 -7.17 -3.94
C THR A 111 -2.90 -6.28 -3.09
N ALA A 112 -2.98 -4.99 -3.38
CA ALA A 112 -3.88 -4.05 -2.69
C ALA A 112 -5.32 -4.19 -3.21
N PHE A 113 -5.96 -5.33 -2.91
CA PHE A 113 -7.31 -5.66 -3.41
C PHE A 113 -8.37 -4.64 -3.00
N GLY A 114 -8.26 -4.06 -1.81
CA GLY A 114 -9.17 -3.00 -1.35
C GLY A 114 -9.14 -1.75 -2.26
N ALA A 115 -8.00 -1.42 -2.85
CA ALA A 115 -7.89 -0.32 -3.79
C ALA A 115 -8.58 -0.63 -5.13
N ARG A 116 -8.55 -1.88 -5.58
CA ARG A 116 -9.26 -2.30 -6.80
C ARG A 116 -10.77 -2.27 -6.61
N ILE A 117 -11.24 -2.75 -5.46
CA ILE A 117 -12.67 -2.66 -5.12
C ILE A 117 -13.11 -1.20 -5.01
N ALA A 118 -12.29 -0.33 -4.43
CA ALA A 118 -12.56 1.10 -4.38
C ALA A 118 -12.66 1.73 -5.78
N GLN A 119 -11.75 1.36 -6.68
CA GLN A 119 -11.80 1.79 -8.08
C GLN A 119 -13.11 1.40 -8.76
N GLU A 120 -13.56 0.15 -8.58
CA GLU A 120 -14.82 -0.32 -9.17
C GLU A 120 -16.05 0.29 -8.50
N SER A 121 -16.00 0.52 -7.18
CA SER A 121 -17.16 0.97 -6.41
C SER A 121 -17.47 2.46 -6.56
N PHE A 122 -16.46 3.31 -6.63
CA PHE A 122 -16.65 4.76 -6.68
C PHE A 122 -15.72 5.49 -7.67
N GLY A 123 -15.04 4.75 -8.54
CA GLY A 123 -14.31 5.32 -9.68
C GLY A 123 -13.01 6.04 -9.33
N ILE A 124 -12.39 5.77 -8.17
CA ILE A 124 -11.11 6.39 -7.82
C ILE A 124 -10.01 5.98 -8.83
N PRO A 125 -9.28 6.93 -9.43
CA PRO A 125 -8.18 6.60 -10.32
C PRO A 125 -7.09 5.80 -9.59
N LEU A 126 -6.73 4.64 -10.16
CA LEU A 126 -5.76 3.72 -9.57
C LEU A 126 -4.64 3.39 -10.56
N ALA A 127 -3.41 3.71 -10.17
CA ALA A 127 -2.20 3.26 -10.84
C ALA A 127 -1.63 2.02 -10.12
N THR A 128 -1.32 0.98 -10.87
CA THR A 128 -0.70 -0.22 -10.30
C THR A 128 0.83 -0.10 -10.32
N LEU A 129 1.45 -0.28 -9.16
CA LEU A 129 2.90 -0.30 -9.00
C LEU A 129 3.42 -1.74 -9.07
N HIS A 130 4.34 -1.98 -9.99
CA HIS A 130 5.04 -3.25 -10.14
C HIS A 130 6.50 -3.08 -9.74
N LEU A 131 6.87 -3.61 -8.60
CA LEU A 131 8.23 -3.50 -8.04
C LEU A 131 9.11 -4.71 -8.37
N GLN A 132 8.54 -5.76 -8.97
CA GLN A 132 9.23 -7.01 -9.24
C GLN A 132 9.06 -7.44 -10.71
N PRO A 133 10.16 -7.84 -11.39
CA PRO A 133 10.10 -8.28 -12.81
C PRO A 133 9.21 -9.48 -13.05
N VAL A 134 8.99 -10.34 -12.07
CA VAL A 134 8.16 -11.55 -12.17
C VAL A 134 6.71 -11.25 -12.56
N VAL A 135 6.24 -10.04 -12.32
CA VAL A 135 4.89 -9.61 -12.65
C VAL A 135 4.69 -9.37 -14.14
N PHE A 136 5.78 -9.27 -14.91
CA PHE A 136 5.78 -9.00 -16.35
C PHE A 136 5.92 -10.27 -17.23
N ARG A 137 5.78 -11.47 -16.66
CA ARG A 137 5.85 -12.75 -17.37
C ARG A 137 4.48 -13.32 -17.67
#